data_bfa426254b6f8c32641f9bf5a8912c3a
#
_entry.id   bfa426254b6f8c32641f9bf5a8912c3a
#
_cell.length_a   1.000
_cell.length_b   1.000
_cell.length_c   1.000
_cell.angle_alpha   90.00
_cell.angle_beta   90.00
_cell.angle_gamma   90.00
#
_symmetry.space_group_name_H-M   'P 1'
#
loop_
_entity.id
_entity.type
_entity.pdbx_description
1 polymer ?
#
loop_
_entity_poly.entity_id
_entity_poly.type
_entity_poly.pdbx_seq_one_letter_code
_entity_poly.pdbx_strand_id
1 'polypeptide(L)'
;MGNLHVEAEQTTQAAPEIVWALVSDVMTYPRWGQWRDAGYQRPGDTSPRGQGAVYWLRSSRRYGLSYPVTVEKVLDVEQGRHLAYAVIGGIPVRNYRADITLEPDAGGTRIHWAASWDRTLAGRLVHRSLRKLYPQIVARLAAEAEKEAAEKEAAEKEAAEKQAAAGPGQSAPPAR
;
A
#
# COMPACT_ATOMS: atom_id res chain seq x y z
N MET A 1 1.17 9.77 -29.80
CA MET A 1 2.13 8.75 -29.37
C MET A 1 1.39 7.79 -28.45
N GLY A 2 1.61 6.45 -28.54
CA GLY A 2 0.88 5.50 -27.70
C GLY A 2 1.54 5.37 -26.32
N ASN A 3 0.76 4.98 -25.29
CA ASN A 3 1.27 4.71 -23.97
C ASN A 3 1.64 3.21 -23.80
N LEU A 4 2.52 2.92 -22.86
CA LEU A 4 2.74 1.60 -22.29
C LEU A 4 1.86 1.47 -21.06
N HIS A 5 1.39 0.26 -20.78
CA HIS A 5 0.49 -0.03 -19.68
C HIS A 5 0.90 -1.34 -18.99
N VAL A 6 0.75 -1.39 -17.69
CA VAL A 6 0.81 -2.60 -16.87
C VAL A 6 -0.32 -2.56 -15.85
N GLU A 7 -0.84 -3.72 -15.51
CA GLU A 7 -1.82 -3.87 -14.46
C GLU A 7 -1.69 -5.23 -13.78
N ALA A 8 -2.17 -5.33 -12.56
CA ALA A 8 -2.34 -6.56 -11.83
C ALA A 8 -3.54 -6.45 -10.90
N GLU A 9 -4.21 -7.57 -10.71
CA GLU A 9 -5.36 -7.69 -9.81
C GLU A 9 -5.16 -8.88 -8.89
N GLN A 10 -5.62 -8.76 -7.64
CA GLN A 10 -5.62 -9.81 -6.64
C GLN A 10 -6.79 -9.58 -5.67
N THR A 11 -7.41 -10.67 -5.23
CA THR A 11 -8.36 -10.64 -4.12
C THR A 11 -7.69 -11.07 -2.82
N THR A 12 -8.19 -10.57 -1.70
CA THR A 12 -7.78 -10.93 -0.34
C THR A 12 -9.00 -11.04 0.56
N GLN A 13 -8.94 -11.84 1.61
CA GLN A 13 -9.99 -11.91 2.64
C GLN A 13 -9.92 -10.75 3.64
N ALA A 14 -8.90 -9.94 3.60
CA ALA A 14 -8.78 -8.76 4.45
C ALA A 14 -9.80 -7.69 4.08
N ALA A 15 -10.34 -7.00 5.08
CA ALA A 15 -11.24 -5.88 4.89
C ALA A 15 -10.57 -4.70 4.17
N PRO A 16 -11.31 -3.88 3.40
CA PRO A 16 -10.75 -2.75 2.65
C PRO A 16 -9.93 -1.78 3.50
N GLU A 17 -10.31 -1.57 4.76
CA GLU A 17 -9.62 -0.67 5.68
C GLU A 17 -8.20 -1.14 6.01
N ILE A 18 -7.99 -2.47 6.11
CA ILE A 18 -6.66 -3.07 6.36
C ILE A 18 -5.78 -2.89 5.15
N VAL A 19 -6.29 -3.20 3.96
CA VAL A 19 -5.56 -2.99 2.70
C VAL A 19 -5.23 -1.51 2.49
N TRP A 20 -6.20 -0.63 2.78
CA TRP A 20 -6.01 0.82 2.69
C TRP A 20 -4.91 1.33 3.61
N ALA A 21 -4.85 0.87 4.85
CA ALA A 21 -3.79 1.24 5.79
C ALA A 21 -2.40 0.90 5.25
N LEU A 22 -2.27 -0.21 4.51
CA LEU A 22 -1.02 -0.63 3.89
C LEU A 22 -0.64 0.21 2.66
N VAL A 23 -1.60 0.54 1.77
CA VAL A 23 -1.28 1.27 0.53
C VAL A 23 -1.18 2.78 0.73
N SER A 24 -1.91 3.34 1.69
CA SER A 24 -1.91 4.78 1.95
C SER A 24 -0.73 5.26 2.80
N ASP A 25 0.01 4.37 3.44
CA ASP A 25 1.20 4.68 4.21
C ASP A 25 2.45 4.05 3.60
N VAL A 26 3.23 4.84 2.91
CA VAL A 26 4.48 4.39 2.28
C VAL A 26 5.47 3.79 3.29
N MET A 27 5.39 4.12 4.58
CA MET A 27 6.24 3.55 5.62
C MET A 27 5.99 2.06 5.87
N THR A 28 4.85 1.53 5.42
CA THR A 28 4.53 0.09 5.47
C THR A 28 5.17 -0.70 4.33
N TYR A 29 5.50 -0.04 3.21
CA TYR A 29 5.95 -0.67 1.96
C TYR A 29 7.17 -1.60 2.10
N PRO A 30 8.17 -1.31 2.94
CA PRO A 30 9.28 -2.24 3.17
C PRO A 30 8.87 -3.58 3.78
N ARG A 31 7.71 -3.68 4.42
CA ARG A 31 7.21 -4.91 5.06
C ARG A 31 6.70 -5.93 4.03
N TRP A 32 6.08 -5.46 2.97
CA TRP A 32 5.40 -6.32 1.99
C TRP A 32 5.89 -6.15 0.55
N GLY A 33 6.43 -5.00 0.20
CA GLY A 33 6.87 -4.70 -1.15
C GLY A 33 8.27 -5.20 -1.48
N GLN A 34 8.80 -4.71 -2.59
CA GLN A 34 10.19 -4.92 -3.01
C GLN A 34 11.06 -3.71 -2.69
N TRP A 35 10.77 -3.04 -1.60
CA TRP A 35 11.51 -1.89 -1.10
C TRP A 35 12.18 -2.25 0.22
N ARG A 36 13.42 -1.80 0.39
CA ARG A 36 14.17 -1.97 1.65
C ARG A 36 13.96 -0.82 2.62
N ASP A 37 13.53 0.32 2.07
CA ASP A 37 13.41 1.57 2.80
C ASP A 37 12.49 2.54 2.07
N ALA A 38 11.81 3.39 2.81
CA ALA A 38 10.86 4.38 2.32
C ALA A 38 10.81 5.59 3.25
N GLY A 39 10.36 6.73 2.74
CA GLY A 39 10.18 7.91 3.58
C GLY A 39 9.44 9.04 2.89
N TYR A 40 8.83 9.90 3.68
CA TYR A 40 8.20 11.12 3.18
C TYR A 40 9.26 12.20 2.98
N GLN A 41 9.18 12.90 1.85
CA GLN A 41 10.00 14.06 1.52
C GLN A 41 9.23 15.35 1.73
N ARG A 42 7.92 15.35 1.47
CA ARG A 42 7.02 16.49 1.65
C ARG A 42 5.62 16.00 2.01
N PRO A 43 4.94 16.60 3.00
CA PRO A 43 3.53 16.29 3.27
C PRO A 43 2.63 16.75 2.13
N GLY A 44 1.42 16.20 2.08
CA GLY A 44 0.38 16.61 1.15
C GLY A 44 -0.27 17.94 1.55
N ASP A 45 -1.09 18.45 0.63
CA ASP A 45 -1.66 19.81 0.72
C ASP A 45 -2.73 19.91 1.83
N THR A 46 -3.53 18.85 2.04
CA THR A 46 -4.63 18.82 3.02
C THR A 46 -4.43 17.83 4.15
N SER A 47 -3.61 16.83 3.95
CA SER A 47 -3.22 15.84 4.97
C SER A 47 -1.82 15.33 4.69
N PRO A 48 -1.07 14.84 5.70
CA PRO A 48 0.32 14.41 5.52
C PRO A 48 0.53 13.39 4.40
N ARG A 49 -0.44 12.52 4.15
CA ARG A 49 -0.41 11.45 3.14
C ARG A 49 -1.33 11.70 1.96
N GLY A 50 -1.97 12.86 1.91
CA GLY A 50 -2.95 13.24 0.89
C GLY A 50 -2.32 13.72 -0.41
N GLN A 51 -3.18 14.26 -1.27
CA GLN A 51 -2.78 14.86 -2.54
C GLN A 51 -1.63 15.86 -2.34
N GLY A 52 -0.65 15.82 -3.24
CA GLY A 52 0.56 16.65 -3.18
C GLY A 52 1.69 16.05 -2.35
N ALA A 53 1.46 15.03 -1.51
CA ALA A 53 2.51 14.37 -0.75
C ALA A 53 3.59 13.83 -1.70
N VAL A 54 4.84 13.97 -1.30
CA VAL A 54 5.99 13.42 -2.03
C VAL A 54 6.74 12.46 -1.11
N TYR A 55 7.03 11.28 -1.62
CA TYR A 55 7.76 10.25 -0.92
C TYR A 55 8.79 9.58 -1.82
N TRP A 56 9.71 8.89 -1.22
CA TRP A 56 10.72 8.12 -1.92
C TRP A 56 10.69 6.66 -1.47
N LEU A 57 11.03 5.79 -2.41
CA LEU A 57 11.13 4.35 -2.22
C LEU A 57 12.50 3.86 -2.69
N ARG A 58 13.22 3.15 -1.83
CA ARG A 58 14.50 2.54 -2.17
C ARG A 58 14.32 1.06 -2.46
N SER A 59 14.69 0.62 -3.66
CA SER A 59 14.61 -0.78 -4.07
C SER A 59 15.36 -1.71 -3.12
N SER A 60 14.82 -2.88 -2.85
CA SER A 60 15.55 -3.98 -2.18
C SER A 60 16.54 -4.67 -3.11
N ARG A 61 16.36 -4.53 -4.44
CA ARG A 61 17.28 -5.09 -5.44
C ARG A 61 18.38 -4.09 -5.73
N ARG A 62 19.61 -4.61 -5.74
CA ARG A 62 20.81 -3.84 -6.09
C ARG A 62 21.01 -3.84 -7.59
N TYR A 63 21.40 -2.68 -8.14
CA TYR A 63 21.81 -2.52 -9.52
C TYR A 63 23.23 -1.94 -9.53
N GLY A 64 24.22 -2.75 -9.92
CA GLY A 64 25.62 -2.39 -9.75
C GLY A 64 25.96 -2.19 -8.27
N LEU A 65 26.48 -1.02 -7.90
CA LEU A 65 26.87 -0.66 -6.54
C LEU A 65 25.77 0.07 -5.75
N SER A 66 24.62 0.39 -6.36
CA SER A 66 23.56 1.20 -5.75
C SER A 66 22.22 0.49 -5.68
N TYR A 67 21.37 0.97 -4.76
CA TYR A 67 19.95 0.62 -4.68
C TYR A 67 19.16 1.79 -5.29
N PRO A 68 18.47 1.60 -6.43
CA PRO A 68 17.69 2.67 -7.05
C PRO A 68 16.65 3.23 -6.09
N VAL A 69 16.45 4.54 -6.18
CA VAL A 69 15.42 5.27 -5.43
C VAL A 69 14.44 5.86 -6.43
N THR A 70 13.16 5.57 -6.27
CA THR A 70 12.10 6.30 -6.97
C THR A 70 11.57 7.42 -6.08
N VAL A 71 11.16 8.51 -6.70
CA VAL A 71 10.47 9.62 -6.04
C VAL A 71 9.09 9.72 -6.66
N GLU A 72 8.07 9.71 -5.82
CA GLU A 72 6.68 9.64 -6.21
C GLU A 72 5.89 10.78 -5.57
N LYS A 73 4.88 11.25 -6.30
CA LYS A 73 3.96 12.30 -5.85
C LYS A 73 2.53 11.79 -5.89
N VAL A 74 1.81 11.91 -4.80
CA VAL A 74 0.38 11.63 -4.73
C VAL A 74 -0.38 12.64 -5.59
N LEU A 75 -1.19 12.15 -6.51
CA LEU A 75 -2.00 12.94 -7.43
C LEU A 75 -3.43 13.08 -6.93
N ASP A 76 -4.00 11.99 -6.40
CA ASP A 76 -5.38 11.94 -5.95
C ASP A 76 -5.57 10.88 -4.87
N VAL A 77 -6.50 11.11 -3.95
CA VAL A 77 -6.84 10.18 -2.85
C VAL A 77 -8.35 10.20 -2.61
N GLU A 78 -8.97 9.04 -2.78
CA GLU A 78 -10.30 8.76 -2.27
C GLU A 78 -10.16 7.74 -1.13
N GLN A 79 -10.37 8.22 0.10
CA GLN A 79 -10.12 7.46 1.32
C GLN A 79 -10.80 6.08 1.30
N GLY A 80 -10.00 5.02 1.52
CA GLY A 80 -10.47 3.64 1.54
C GLY A 80 -10.70 3.01 0.16
N ARG A 81 -10.58 3.75 -0.95
CA ARG A 81 -10.94 3.27 -2.29
C ARG A 81 -9.90 3.47 -3.37
N HIS A 82 -9.31 4.65 -3.45
CA HIS A 82 -8.46 4.99 -4.58
C HIS A 82 -7.28 5.86 -4.17
N LEU A 83 -6.10 5.50 -4.70
CA LEU A 83 -4.87 6.26 -4.59
C LEU A 83 -4.22 6.36 -5.96
N ALA A 84 -4.02 7.58 -6.46
CA ALA A 84 -3.26 7.83 -7.68
C ALA A 84 -1.94 8.52 -7.36
N TYR A 85 -0.86 8.12 -8.06
CA TYR A 85 0.44 8.74 -7.91
C TYR A 85 1.21 8.82 -9.23
N ALA A 86 2.15 9.74 -9.31
CA ALA A 86 3.10 9.88 -10.40
C ALA A 86 4.51 9.57 -9.92
N VAL A 87 5.31 8.92 -10.76
CA VAL A 87 6.77 8.87 -10.56
C VAL A 87 7.36 10.16 -11.13
N ILE A 88 8.01 10.94 -10.28
CA ILE A 88 8.63 12.23 -10.62
C ILE A 88 10.16 12.16 -10.65
N GLY A 89 10.75 11.01 -10.29
CA GLY A 89 12.19 10.78 -10.35
C GLY A 89 12.60 9.33 -10.11
N GLY A 90 13.84 9.00 -10.45
CA GLY A 90 14.46 7.71 -10.12
C GLY A 90 14.38 6.63 -11.20
N ILE A 91 13.42 6.67 -12.10
CA ILE A 91 13.34 5.76 -13.26
C ILE A 91 13.14 6.56 -14.56
N PRO A 92 13.65 6.06 -15.69
CA PRO A 92 13.65 6.81 -16.96
C PRO A 92 12.31 6.67 -17.70
N VAL A 93 11.22 7.07 -17.06
CA VAL A 93 9.87 7.13 -17.62
C VAL A 93 9.37 8.57 -17.71
N ARG A 94 8.43 8.84 -18.60
CA ARG A 94 7.76 10.14 -18.74
C ARG A 94 6.27 9.95 -18.58
N ASN A 95 5.62 10.92 -17.94
CA ASN A 95 4.17 10.96 -17.74
C ASN A 95 3.65 9.67 -17.07
N TYR A 96 4.43 9.12 -16.11
CA TYR A 96 4.03 7.96 -15.35
C TYR A 96 2.90 8.34 -14.39
N ARG A 97 1.82 7.60 -14.49
CA ARG A 97 0.72 7.61 -13.53
C ARG A 97 0.38 6.18 -13.16
N ALA A 98 0.18 5.94 -11.90
CA ALA A 98 -0.39 4.70 -11.37
C ALA A 98 -1.63 5.00 -10.56
N ASP A 99 -2.54 4.04 -10.58
CA ASP A 99 -3.80 4.05 -9.86
C ASP A 99 -3.95 2.73 -9.12
N ILE A 100 -4.24 2.80 -7.82
CA ILE A 100 -4.58 1.67 -6.95
C ILE A 100 -6.05 1.84 -6.60
N THR A 101 -6.87 0.83 -6.92
CA THR A 101 -8.28 0.82 -6.59
C THR A 101 -8.60 -0.37 -5.70
N LEU A 102 -9.37 -0.13 -4.65
CA LEU A 102 -9.86 -1.14 -3.73
C LEU A 102 -11.39 -1.22 -3.85
N GLU A 103 -11.88 -2.43 -4.08
CA GLU A 103 -13.32 -2.70 -4.17
C GLU A 103 -13.69 -3.82 -3.21
N PRO A 104 -14.82 -3.72 -2.48
CA PRO A 104 -15.34 -4.84 -1.72
C PRO A 104 -15.63 -6.04 -2.62
N ASP A 105 -15.23 -7.24 -2.20
CA ASP A 105 -15.44 -8.48 -2.96
C ASP A 105 -15.63 -9.68 -2.04
N ALA A 106 -16.78 -10.37 -2.15
CA ALA A 106 -17.09 -11.66 -1.50
C ALA A 106 -16.61 -11.81 -0.03
N GLY A 107 -16.73 -10.74 0.77
CA GLY A 107 -16.30 -10.71 2.18
C GLY A 107 -14.87 -10.25 2.41
N GLY A 108 -14.17 -9.81 1.37
CA GLY A 108 -12.84 -9.26 1.43
C GLY A 108 -12.66 -8.06 0.50
N THR A 109 -11.51 -7.94 -0.11
CA THR A 109 -11.14 -6.81 -0.97
C THR A 109 -10.53 -7.29 -2.28
N ARG A 110 -11.00 -6.73 -3.40
CA ARG A 110 -10.33 -6.76 -4.69
C ARG A 110 -9.38 -5.58 -4.80
N ILE A 111 -8.12 -5.87 -5.09
CA ILE A 111 -7.05 -4.89 -5.26
C ILE A 111 -6.73 -4.84 -6.74
N HIS A 112 -6.90 -3.70 -7.37
CA HIS A 112 -6.48 -3.44 -8.74
C HIS A 112 -5.40 -2.36 -8.76
N TRP A 113 -4.25 -2.64 -9.37
CA TRP A 113 -3.13 -1.72 -9.47
C TRP A 113 -2.68 -1.61 -10.92
N ALA A 114 -2.89 -0.46 -11.52
CA ALA A 114 -2.56 -0.17 -12.91
C ALA A 114 -1.58 0.98 -13.03
N ALA A 115 -0.75 1.00 -14.06
CA ALA A 115 0.08 2.15 -14.40
C ALA A 115 0.25 2.32 -15.90
N SER A 116 0.43 3.57 -16.31
CA SER A 116 0.70 3.96 -17.70
C SER A 116 1.79 5.02 -17.78
N TRP A 117 2.52 5.04 -18.89
CA TRP A 117 3.56 6.03 -19.19
C TRP A 117 3.87 6.09 -20.69
N ASP A 118 4.60 7.12 -21.12
CA ASP A 118 4.95 7.30 -22.52
C ASP A 118 5.78 6.14 -23.09
N ARG A 119 5.48 5.79 -24.33
CA ARG A 119 6.22 4.78 -25.11
C ARG A 119 7.54 5.34 -25.63
N THR A 120 8.58 5.29 -24.80
CA THR A 120 9.98 5.59 -25.16
C THR A 120 10.83 4.31 -25.20
N LEU A 121 12.06 4.37 -25.69
CA LEU A 121 12.99 3.23 -25.63
C LEU A 121 13.26 2.81 -24.18
N ALA A 122 13.57 3.76 -23.32
CA ALA A 122 13.77 3.52 -21.89
C ALA A 122 12.47 3.00 -21.23
N GLY A 123 11.30 3.57 -21.57
CA GLY A 123 10.00 3.12 -21.09
C GLY A 123 9.68 1.65 -21.46
N ARG A 124 10.13 1.16 -22.62
CA ARG A 124 9.98 -0.25 -23.02
C ARG A 124 10.85 -1.20 -22.17
N LEU A 125 12.05 -0.77 -21.74
CA LEU A 125 12.88 -1.56 -20.83
C LEU A 125 12.25 -1.63 -19.45
N VAL A 126 11.76 -0.51 -18.94
CA VAL A 126 11.01 -0.44 -17.68
C VAL A 126 9.75 -1.32 -17.74
N HIS A 127 9.01 -1.30 -18.86
CA HIS A 127 7.82 -2.12 -19.06
C HIS A 127 8.08 -3.62 -18.85
N ARG A 128 9.19 -4.16 -19.36
CA ARG A 128 9.54 -5.58 -19.15
C ARG A 128 9.72 -5.93 -17.68
N SER A 129 10.29 -5.02 -16.91
CA SER A 129 10.50 -5.20 -15.47
C SER A 129 9.18 -5.08 -14.70
N LEU A 130 8.37 -4.05 -14.99
CA LEU A 130 7.13 -3.78 -14.27
C LEU A 130 6.05 -4.85 -14.54
N ARG A 131 5.98 -5.41 -15.76
CA ARG A 131 5.09 -6.55 -16.06
C ARG A 131 5.30 -7.76 -15.16
N LYS A 132 6.55 -7.98 -14.70
CA LYS A 132 6.87 -9.07 -13.76
C LYS A 132 6.68 -8.64 -12.31
N LEU A 133 6.88 -7.36 -12.04
CA LEU A 133 6.87 -6.80 -10.70
C LEU A 133 5.44 -6.59 -10.16
N TYR A 134 4.54 -6.05 -10.97
CA TYR A 134 3.18 -5.69 -10.54
C TYR A 134 2.39 -6.85 -9.94
N PRO A 135 2.30 -8.03 -10.57
CA PRO A 135 1.62 -9.18 -9.97
C PRO A 135 2.22 -9.60 -8.62
N GLN A 136 3.55 -9.50 -8.48
CA GLN A 136 4.24 -9.85 -7.24
C GLN A 136 3.95 -8.84 -6.12
N ILE A 137 3.89 -7.54 -6.45
CA ILE A 137 3.57 -6.49 -5.50
C ILE A 137 2.15 -6.68 -4.97
N VAL A 138 1.17 -6.84 -5.85
CA VAL A 138 -0.23 -6.99 -5.48
C VAL A 138 -0.47 -8.27 -4.66
N ALA A 139 0.17 -9.38 -5.04
CA ALA A 139 0.09 -10.63 -4.28
C ALA A 139 0.70 -10.51 -2.87
N ARG A 140 1.81 -9.80 -2.72
CA ARG A 140 2.44 -9.56 -1.41
C ARG A 140 1.62 -8.62 -0.54
N LEU A 141 1.01 -7.59 -1.14
CA LEU A 141 0.09 -6.69 -0.45
C LEU A 141 -1.11 -7.47 0.08
N ALA A 142 -1.71 -8.34 -0.73
CA ALA A 142 -2.82 -9.20 -0.33
C ALA A 142 -2.43 -10.11 0.85
N ALA A 143 -1.28 -10.77 0.77
CA ALA A 143 -0.79 -11.66 1.83
C ALA A 143 -0.48 -10.91 3.13
N GLU A 144 0.11 -9.71 3.07
CA GLU A 144 0.36 -8.92 4.28
C GLU A 144 -0.95 -8.42 4.90
N ALA A 145 -1.94 -8.05 4.07
CA ALA A 145 -3.26 -7.65 4.55
C ALA A 145 -3.97 -8.80 5.28
N GLU A 146 -3.90 -10.02 4.77
CA GLU A 146 -4.45 -11.22 5.44
C GLU A 146 -3.75 -11.50 6.77
N LYS A 147 -2.43 -11.34 6.81
CA LYS A 147 -1.66 -11.48 8.05
C LYS A 147 -2.06 -10.43 9.09
N GLU A 148 -2.18 -9.16 8.72
CA GLU A 148 -2.65 -8.10 9.64
C GLU A 148 -4.08 -8.34 10.11
N ALA A 149 -4.96 -8.84 9.23
CA ALA A 149 -6.32 -9.19 9.60
C ALA A 149 -6.35 -10.29 10.67
N ALA A 150 -5.57 -11.35 10.48
CA ALA A 150 -5.46 -12.46 11.44
C ALA A 150 -4.84 -12.03 12.78
N GLU A 151 -3.80 -11.18 12.76
CA GLU A 151 -3.18 -10.64 13.97
C GLU A 151 -4.16 -9.76 14.76
N LYS A 152 -4.96 -8.94 14.07
CA LYS A 152 -5.99 -8.11 14.69
C LYS A 152 -7.09 -8.95 15.33
N GLU A 153 -7.60 -9.96 14.63
CA GLU A 153 -8.61 -10.88 15.16
C GLU A 153 -8.12 -11.62 16.41
N ALA A 154 -6.88 -12.10 16.38
CA ALA A 154 -6.27 -12.78 17.53
C ALA A 154 -6.13 -11.85 18.73
N ALA A 155 -5.72 -10.58 18.51
CA ALA A 155 -5.59 -9.58 19.57
C ALA A 155 -6.95 -9.21 20.18
N GLU A 156 -7.98 -9.05 19.35
CA GLU A 156 -9.35 -8.77 19.80
C GLU A 156 -9.92 -9.92 20.65
N LYS A 157 -9.70 -11.16 20.23
CA LYS A 157 -10.10 -12.36 20.98
C LYS A 157 -9.41 -12.44 22.35
N GLU A 158 -8.10 -12.23 22.39
CA GLU A 158 -7.35 -12.23 23.65
C GLU A 158 -7.81 -11.11 24.60
N ALA A 159 -8.11 -9.92 24.06
CA ALA A 159 -8.64 -8.81 24.84
C ALA A 159 -10.03 -9.13 25.42
N ALA A 160 -10.91 -9.74 24.62
CA ALA A 160 -12.25 -10.16 25.06
C ALA A 160 -12.18 -11.23 26.14
N GLU A 161 -11.29 -12.22 26.01
CA GLU A 161 -11.08 -13.27 27.02
C GLU A 161 -10.56 -12.68 28.35
N LYS A 162 -9.62 -11.76 28.30
CA LYS A 162 -9.11 -11.05 29.49
C LYS A 162 -10.19 -10.24 30.20
N GLN A 163 -11.05 -9.56 29.40
CA GLN A 163 -12.15 -8.76 29.96
C GLN A 163 -13.21 -9.67 30.59
N ALA A 164 -13.55 -10.79 29.99
CA ALA A 164 -14.47 -11.79 30.54
C ALA A 164 -13.93 -12.41 31.85
N ALA A 165 -12.62 -12.68 31.93
CA ALA A 165 -11.97 -13.24 33.10
C ALA A 165 -11.87 -12.23 34.29
N ALA A 166 -11.86 -10.92 34.01
CA ALA A 166 -11.79 -9.87 35.02
C ALA A 166 -13.13 -9.68 35.82
N GLY A 167 -14.24 -10.28 35.38
CA GLY A 167 -15.55 -10.25 36.04
C GLY A 167 -16.16 -8.85 36.24
N PRO A 168 -17.47 -8.73 36.48
CA PRO A 168 -18.07 -7.45 36.87
C PRO A 168 -17.56 -7.10 38.28
N GLY A 169 -16.85 -5.95 38.38
CA GLY A 169 -16.30 -5.45 39.64
C GLY A 169 -17.32 -5.52 40.77
N GLN A 170 -16.93 -6.07 41.90
CA GLN A 170 -17.72 -6.11 43.12
C GLN A 170 -18.26 -4.70 43.42
N SER A 171 -19.56 -4.51 43.28
CA SER A 171 -20.25 -3.37 43.82
C SER A 171 -20.04 -3.35 45.34
N ALA A 172 -19.37 -2.33 45.84
CA ALA A 172 -19.18 -2.11 47.26
C ALA A 172 -20.56 -2.14 47.99
N PRO A 173 -20.69 -2.77 49.16
CA PRO A 173 -21.92 -2.76 49.92
C PRO A 173 -22.21 -1.34 50.42
N PRO A 174 -23.50 -0.92 50.50
CA PRO A 174 -23.85 0.40 51.00
C PRO A 174 -23.45 0.53 52.47
N ALA A 175 -22.74 1.61 52.78
CA ALA A 175 -22.45 2.01 54.19
C ALA A 175 -23.76 2.30 54.92
N ARG A 176 -23.92 1.69 56.11
CA ARG A 176 -24.94 2.03 57.09
C ARG A 176 -24.57 3.29 57.88
#